data_a5b8e0d6e40a7b195a1d462d89d6a346
#
_entry.id   a5b8e0d6e40a7b195a1d462d89d6a346
#
_cell.length_a   1.000
_cell.length_b   1.000
_cell.length_c   1.000
_cell.angle_alpha   90.00
_cell.angle_beta   90.00
_cell.angle_gamma   90.00
#
_symmetry.space_group_name_H-M   'P 1'
#
loop_
_entity.id
_entity.type
_entity.pdbx_description
1 polymer ?
#
loop_
_entity_poly.entity_id
_entity_poly.type
_entity_poly.pdbx_seq_one_letter_code
_entity_poly.pdbx_strand_id
1 'polypeptide(L)'
;AVSCWDRNDRVSYTFSREDGIDPYFLQKITDEYGTINKELAREAGYVVEEGGAWLAKPVDVLIPAAIEGVITGETVQAIHPRVKIVAEGANGPTTPEADAVLKERGIFVIPDFLANAGGVTCSYFEQVQNDMNYYWPEEEVFTKLDQKMTVAFHGVLDKALKHDLHMRDAAYRVAIKRVEWAMRLRGWV
;
A
#
# COMPACT_ATOMS: atom_id res chain seq x y z
N ALA A 1 -8.70 -9.46 -7.63
CA ALA A 1 -7.88 -9.13 -8.81
C ALA A 1 -6.46 -8.75 -8.37
N VAL A 2 -5.48 -9.04 -9.20
CA VAL A 2 -4.08 -8.60 -9.07
C VAL A 2 -3.59 -8.05 -10.40
N SER A 3 -2.77 -6.98 -10.37
CA SER A 3 -2.15 -6.42 -11.56
C SER A 3 -0.64 -6.47 -11.44
N CYS A 4 0.02 -6.97 -12.47
CA CYS A 4 1.47 -7.13 -12.52
C CYS A 4 2.03 -6.59 -13.83
N TRP A 5 3.26 -6.09 -13.78
CA TRP A 5 4.01 -5.67 -14.96
C TRP A 5 4.50 -6.89 -15.75
N ASP A 6 4.31 -6.85 -17.05
CA ASP A 6 4.88 -7.81 -17.99
C ASP A 6 6.11 -7.21 -18.68
N ARG A 7 7.28 -7.80 -18.42
CA ARG A 7 8.56 -7.34 -18.96
C ARG A 7 8.63 -7.50 -20.48
N ASN A 8 8.02 -8.54 -21.04
CA ASN A 8 8.11 -8.84 -22.47
C ASN A 8 7.27 -7.87 -23.28
N ASP A 9 6.04 -7.62 -22.84
CA ASP A 9 5.09 -6.74 -23.52
C ASP A 9 5.27 -5.27 -23.11
N ARG A 10 6.00 -5.01 -21.99
CA ARG A 10 6.21 -3.68 -21.42
C ARG A 10 4.91 -2.96 -21.04
N VAL A 11 3.96 -3.70 -20.53
CA VAL A 11 2.65 -3.22 -20.10
C VAL A 11 2.19 -4.02 -18.87
N SER A 12 1.28 -3.47 -18.08
CA SER A 12 0.68 -4.18 -16.95
C SER A 12 -0.50 -5.01 -17.44
N TYR A 13 -0.70 -6.17 -16.81
CA TYR A 13 -1.89 -7.00 -16.98
C TYR A 13 -2.60 -7.20 -15.65
N THR A 14 -3.92 -7.11 -15.68
CA THR A 14 -4.80 -7.39 -14.55
C THR A 14 -5.39 -8.77 -14.69
N PHE A 15 -5.16 -9.61 -13.69
CA PHE A 15 -5.69 -10.96 -13.57
C PHE A 15 -6.84 -10.94 -12.57
N SER A 16 -8.01 -11.41 -12.97
CA SER A 16 -9.19 -11.46 -12.09
C SER A 16 -9.96 -12.74 -12.31
N ARG A 17 -10.60 -13.21 -11.22
CA ARG A 17 -11.49 -14.37 -11.24
C ARG A 17 -12.62 -14.11 -10.26
N GLU A 18 -13.85 -14.57 -10.57
CA GLU A 18 -15.05 -14.26 -9.80
C GLU A 18 -15.01 -14.82 -8.39
N ASP A 19 -14.48 -16.03 -8.23
CA ASP A 19 -14.28 -16.74 -6.96
C ASP A 19 -13.01 -16.32 -6.20
N GLY A 20 -12.31 -15.29 -6.69
CA GLY A 20 -11.06 -14.78 -6.12
C GLY A 20 -9.81 -15.27 -6.84
N ILE A 21 -8.66 -14.84 -6.37
CA ILE A 21 -7.35 -15.26 -6.89
C ILE A 21 -6.72 -16.31 -5.99
N ASP A 22 -6.00 -17.25 -6.60
CA ASP A 22 -5.10 -18.16 -5.91
C ASP A 22 -3.65 -17.66 -6.06
N PRO A 23 -3.08 -17.03 -5.04
CA PRO A 23 -1.74 -16.47 -5.12
C PRO A 23 -0.66 -17.54 -5.31
N TYR A 24 -0.84 -18.73 -4.78
CA TYR A 24 0.11 -19.83 -4.93
C TYR A 24 0.12 -20.39 -6.36
N PHE A 25 -1.05 -20.46 -6.99
CA PHE A 25 -1.14 -20.83 -8.39
C PHE A 25 -0.48 -19.77 -9.26
N LEU A 26 -0.81 -18.49 -9.08
CA LEU A 26 -0.20 -17.40 -9.86
C LEU A 26 1.32 -17.38 -9.70
N GLN A 27 1.82 -17.61 -8.48
CA GLN A 27 3.26 -17.71 -8.22
C GLN A 27 3.92 -18.84 -9.02
N LYS A 28 3.27 -20.00 -9.14
CA LYS A 28 3.81 -21.15 -9.90
C LYS A 28 3.94 -20.90 -11.40
N ILE A 29 3.08 -20.05 -11.95
CA ILE A 29 3.09 -19.68 -13.37
C ILE A 29 3.78 -18.34 -13.64
N THR A 30 4.44 -17.78 -12.63
CA THR A 30 5.27 -16.56 -12.72
C THR A 30 6.71 -16.94 -12.98
N ASP A 31 7.34 -16.27 -13.94
CA ASP A 31 8.75 -16.47 -14.24
C ASP A 31 9.69 -15.80 -13.21
N GLU A 32 11.01 -16.00 -13.37
CA GLU A 32 12.04 -15.43 -12.50
C GLU A 32 12.09 -13.89 -12.50
N TYR A 33 11.41 -13.23 -13.45
CA TYR A 33 11.33 -11.78 -13.59
C TYR A 33 10.00 -11.19 -13.09
N GLY A 34 9.11 -12.03 -12.55
CA GLY A 34 7.82 -11.61 -12.04
C GLY A 34 6.69 -11.53 -13.08
N THR A 35 6.92 -12.00 -14.31
CA THR A 35 5.90 -12.04 -15.37
C THR A 35 5.01 -13.26 -15.21
N ILE A 36 3.71 -13.05 -15.05
CA ILE A 36 2.71 -14.12 -14.97
C ILE A 36 2.40 -14.65 -16.37
N ASN A 37 2.42 -15.97 -16.56
CA ASN A 37 2.05 -16.59 -17.82
C ASN A 37 0.55 -16.41 -18.09
N LYS A 38 0.23 -15.58 -19.09
CA LYS A 38 -1.15 -15.20 -19.44
C LYS A 38 -1.98 -16.36 -19.98
N GLU A 39 -1.37 -17.26 -20.73
CA GLU A 39 -2.07 -18.41 -21.31
C GLU A 39 -2.48 -19.40 -20.23
N LEU A 40 -1.54 -19.78 -19.35
CA LEU A 40 -1.84 -20.66 -18.21
C LEU A 40 -2.85 -20.04 -17.25
N ALA A 41 -2.81 -18.71 -17.06
CA ALA A 41 -3.81 -18.02 -16.25
C ALA A 41 -5.21 -18.11 -16.90
N ARG A 42 -5.32 -17.91 -18.22
CA ARG A 42 -6.60 -18.05 -18.96
C ARG A 42 -7.14 -19.47 -18.90
N GLU A 43 -6.29 -20.48 -19.08
CA GLU A 43 -6.65 -21.89 -18.95
C GLU A 43 -7.19 -22.23 -17.55
N ALA A 44 -6.69 -21.56 -16.51
CA ALA A 44 -7.17 -21.69 -15.13
C ALA A 44 -8.39 -20.80 -14.80
N GLY A 45 -9.03 -20.21 -15.82
CA GLY A 45 -10.26 -19.43 -15.67
C GLY A 45 -10.08 -17.97 -15.24
N TYR A 46 -8.85 -17.44 -15.33
CA TYR A 46 -8.65 -16.01 -15.08
C TYR A 46 -9.02 -15.17 -16.31
N VAL A 47 -9.69 -14.04 -16.05
CA VAL A 47 -9.81 -12.96 -17.03
C VAL A 47 -8.52 -12.15 -16.96
N VAL A 48 -7.89 -11.95 -18.13
CA VAL A 48 -6.61 -11.23 -18.27
C VAL A 48 -6.83 -9.99 -19.12
N GLU A 49 -6.67 -8.82 -18.53
CA GLU A 49 -6.92 -7.51 -19.14
C GLU A 49 -5.66 -6.65 -19.10
N GLU A 50 -5.42 -5.89 -20.15
CA GLU A 50 -4.24 -5.04 -20.30
C GLU A 50 -4.43 -3.67 -19.64
N GLY A 51 -3.34 -3.05 -19.22
CA GLY A 51 -3.28 -1.67 -18.75
C GLY A 51 -3.88 -1.44 -17.38
N GLY A 52 -4.53 -0.29 -17.23
CA GLY A 52 -5.10 0.20 -15.97
C GLY A 52 -6.42 -0.47 -15.53
N ALA A 53 -6.80 -1.62 -16.09
CA ALA A 53 -8.05 -2.31 -15.80
C ALA A 53 -8.27 -2.60 -14.30
N TRP A 54 -7.21 -2.70 -13.51
CA TRP A 54 -7.28 -2.92 -12.06
C TRP A 54 -8.02 -1.80 -11.31
N LEU A 55 -7.96 -0.55 -11.80
CA LEU A 55 -8.66 0.58 -11.20
C LEU A 55 -10.19 0.45 -11.30
N ALA A 56 -10.65 -0.12 -12.42
CA ALA A 56 -12.08 -0.27 -12.71
C ALA A 56 -12.70 -1.55 -12.09
N LYS A 57 -11.93 -2.35 -11.34
CA LYS A 57 -12.48 -3.56 -10.71
C LYS A 57 -13.43 -3.22 -9.57
N PRO A 58 -14.59 -3.91 -9.47
CA PRO A 58 -15.61 -3.67 -8.44
C PRO A 58 -15.18 -4.25 -7.08
N VAL A 59 -14.13 -3.69 -6.50
CA VAL A 59 -13.55 -4.09 -5.21
C VAL A 59 -13.85 -3.05 -4.12
N ASP A 60 -13.84 -3.44 -2.87
CA ASP A 60 -14.03 -2.53 -1.74
C ASP A 60 -12.71 -1.87 -1.31
N VAL A 61 -11.58 -2.56 -1.51
CA VAL A 61 -10.24 -2.09 -1.14
C VAL A 61 -9.32 -2.14 -2.36
N LEU A 62 -8.59 -1.05 -2.59
CA LEU A 62 -7.60 -0.92 -3.65
C LEU A 62 -6.22 -0.72 -3.02
N ILE A 63 -5.23 -1.49 -3.47
CA ILE A 63 -3.87 -1.45 -2.92
C ILE A 63 -2.86 -1.20 -4.05
N PRO A 64 -2.54 0.08 -4.36
CA PRO A 64 -1.45 0.40 -5.27
C PRO A 64 -0.11 0.07 -4.59
N ALA A 65 0.57 -0.99 -5.04
CA ALA A 65 1.75 -1.52 -4.37
C ALA A 65 2.98 -1.67 -5.28
N ALA A 66 2.93 -1.14 -6.51
CA ALA A 66 4.03 -1.32 -7.47
C ALA A 66 4.94 -0.08 -7.57
N ILE A 67 4.44 1.01 -8.17
CA ILE A 67 5.24 2.20 -8.47
C ILE A 67 4.51 3.49 -8.07
N GLU A 68 5.27 4.58 -8.02
CA GLU A 68 4.77 5.93 -7.81
C GLU A 68 3.90 6.44 -8.96
N GLY A 69 3.01 7.41 -8.68
CA GLY A 69 2.26 8.15 -9.69
C GLY A 69 1.29 7.32 -10.55
N VAL A 70 0.79 6.19 -10.05
CA VAL A 70 -0.17 5.35 -10.81
C VAL A 70 -1.61 5.85 -10.70
N ILE A 71 -1.95 6.56 -9.63
CA ILE A 71 -3.23 7.22 -9.42
C ILE A 71 -3.02 8.72 -9.59
N THR A 72 -3.34 9.21 -10.78
CA THR A 72 -3.20 10.62 -11.19
C THR A 72 -4.56 11.30 -11.26
N GLY A 73 -4.60 12.63 -11.48
CA GLY A 73 -5.85 13.36 -11.73
C GLY A 73 -6.67 12.79 -12.89
N GLU A 74 -6.03 12.14 -13.86
CA GLU A 74 -6.69 11.46 -14.96
C GLU A 74 -7.15 10.05 -14.58
N THR A 75 -6.23 9.20 -14.08
CA THR A 75 -6.52 7.78 -13.83
C THR A 75 -7.45 7.57 -12.64
N VAL A 76 -7.53 8.50 -11.68
CA VAL A 76 -8.44 8.43 -10.53
C VAL A 76 -9.91 8.33 -10.96
N GLN A 77 -10.25 8.86 -12.14
CA GLN A 77 -11.61 8.80 -12.69
C GLN A 77 -12.04 7.36 -13.06
N ALA A 78 -11.08 6.48 -13.33
CA ALA A 78 -11.32 5.08 -13.63
C ALA A 78 -11.58 4.23 -12.38
N ILE A 79 -11.32 4.75 -11.17
CA ILE A 79 -11.55 4.00 -9.94
C ILE A 79 -13.03 3.70 -9.77
N HIS A 80 -13.32 2.40 -9.64
CA HIS A 80 -14.71 1.93 -9.53
C HIS A 80 -15.42 2.55 -8.31
N PRO A 81 -16.72 2.95 -8.42
CA PRO A 81 -17.49 3.59 -7.34
C PRO A 81 -17.63 2.74 -6.07
N ARG A 82 -17.45 1.42 -6.17
CA ARG A 82 -17.50 0.50 -5.03
C ARG A 82 -16.29 0.63 -4.10
N VAL A 83 -15.18 1.18 -4.57
CA VAL A 83 -13.96 1.34 -3.77
C VAL A 83 -14.23 2.29 -2.61
N LYS A 84 -13.99 1.82 -1.39
CA LYS A 84 -14.14 2.57 -0.14
C LYS A 84 -12.82 2.92 0.51
N ILE A 85 -11.80 2.09 0.27
CA ILE A 85 -10.49 2.21 0.90
C ILE A 85 -9.41 2.13 -0.17
N VAL A 86 -8.45 3.05 -0.11
CA VAL A 86 -7.17 2.96 -0.81
C VAL A 86 -6.07 2.83 0.23
N ALA A 87 -5.32 1.72 0.22
CA ALA A 87 -4.17 1.49 1.09
C ALA A 87 -2.89 1.55 0.25
N GLU A 88 -2.08 2.57 0.44
CA GLU A 88 -0.94 2.85 -0.41
C GLU A 88 0.29 2.01 -0.02
N GLY A 89 0.48 0.87 -0.69
CA GLY A 89 1.64 0.01 -0.49
C GLY A 89 2.91 0.52 -1.16
N ALA A 90 2.80 1.18 -2.32
CA ALA A 90 3.92 1.86 -2.98
C ALA A 90 4.21 3.23 -2.32
N ASN A 91 5.38 3.79 -2.57
CA ASN A 91 5.70 5.17 -2.20
C ASN A 91 5.10 6.12 -3.24
N GLY A 92 4.36 7.14 -2.81
CA GLY A 92 3.79 8.17 -3.64
C GLY A 92 2.92 7.67 -4.81
N PRO A 93 2.05 6.65 -4.64
CA PRO A 93 1.28 6.11 -5.76
C PRO A 93 0.19 7.06 -6.24
N THR A 94 -0.24 7.98 -5.38
CA THR A 94 -1.34 8.93 -5.62
C THR A 94 -0.81 10.35 -5.69
N THR A 95 -1.11 11.06 -6.80
CA THR A 95 -0.74 12.47 -6.94
C THR A 95 -1.62 13.37 -6.07
N PRO A 96 -1.19 14.61 -5.74
CA PRO A 96 -2.00 15.54 -4.96
C PRO A 96 -3.39 15.83 -5.56
N GLU A 97 -3.46 15.91 -6.90
CA GLU A 97 -4.71 16.15 -7.63
C GLU A 97 -5.67 14.95 -7.46
N ALA A 98 -5.13 13.73 -7.54
CA ALA A 98 -5.91 12.51 -7.34
C ALA A 98 -6.36 12.37 -5.87
N ASP A 99 -5.51 12.71 -4.90
CA ASP A 99 -5.82 12.67 -3.48
C ASP A 99 -7.03 13.59 -3.15
N ALA A 100 -7.10 14.77 -3.78
CA ALA A 100 -8.25 15.67 -3.66
C ALA A 100 -9.55 15.01 -4.17
N VAL A 101 -9.51 14.34 -5.32
CA VAL A 101 -10.67 13.62 -5.89
C VAL A 101 -11.09 12.45 -4.99
N LEU A 102 -10.14 11.67 -4.47
CA LEU A 102 -10.44 10.56 -3.54
C LEU A 102 -11.14 11.08 -2.28
N LYS A 103 -10.68 12.21 -1.75
CA LYS A 103 -11.29 12.90 -0.61
C LYS A 103 -12.73 13.36 -0.91
N GLU A 104 -12.96 14.01 -2.05
CA GLU A 104 -14.29 14.43 -2.48
C GLU A 104 -15.26 13.25 -2.65
N ARG A 105 -14.75 12.11 -3.11
CA ARG A 105 -15.51 10.86 -3.25
C ARG A 105 -15.74 10.13 -1.91
N GLY A 106 -15.20 10.63 -0.80
CA GLY A 106 -15.31 10.01 0.53
C GLY A 106 -14.54 8.68 0.65
N ILE A 107 -13.54 8.46 -0.20
CA ILE A 107 -12.71 7.25 -0.15
C ILE A 107 -11.68 7.41 0.98
N PHE A 108 -11.63 6.42 1.88
CA PHE A 108 -10.69 6.41 2.99
C PHE A 108 -9.29 6.03 2.49
N VAL A 109 -8.35 6.96 2.56
CA VAL A 109 -6.96 6.72 2.13
C VAL A 109 -6.07 6.44 3.34
N ILE A 110 -5.40 5.28 3.34
CA ILE A 110 -4.30 5.01 4.27
C ILE A 110 -3.02 5.40 3.53
N PRO A 111 -2.37 6.53 3.93
CA PRO A 111 -1.27 7.10 3.15
C PRO A 111 -0.03 6.19 3.20
N ASP A 112 0.79 6.27 2.18
CA ASP A 112 1.96 5.43 1.90
C ASP A 112 2.91 5.27 3.10
N PHE A 113 3.39 6.38 3.66
CA PHE A 113 4.31 6.35 4.80
C PHE A 113 3.68 5.83 6.12
N LEU A 114 2.38 5.51 6.14
CA LEU A 114 1.72 4.75 7.19
C LEU A 114 1.47 3.32 6.75
N ALA A 115 0.88 3.10 5.56
CA ALA A 115 0.48 1.79 5.09
C ALA A 115 1.68 0.85 4.83
N ASN A 116 2.78 1.39 4.27
CA ASN A 116 3.97 0.61 3.93
C ASN A 116 5.08 0.64 4.99
N ALA A 117 4.86 1.29 6.14
CA ALA A 117 5.87 1.45 7.19
C ALA A 117 6.32 0.13 7.86
N GLY A 118 5.63 -0.98 7.58
CA GLY A 118 6.01 -2.30 8.10
C GLY A 118 7.41 -2.72 7.69
N GLY A 119 7.78 -2.54 6.42
CA GLY A 119 9.10 -2.89 5.91
C GLY A 119 10.23 -2.14 6.63
N VAL A 120 10.13 -0.82 6.74
CA VAL A 120 11.15 -0.02 7.44
C VAL A 120 11.18 -0.29 8.95
N THR A 121 10.05 -0.65 9.55
CA THR A 121 9.99 -1.07 10.96
C THR A 121 10.76 -2.38 11.18
N CYS A 122 10.61 -3.35 10.28
CA CYS A 122 11.39 -4.60 10.32
C CYS A 122 12.88 -4.35 10.12
N SER A 123 13.28 -3.46 9.21
CA SER A 123 14.68 -3.05 9.04
C SER A 123 15.25 -2.44 10.31
N TYR A 124 14.47 -1.63 11.02
CA TYR A 124 14.87 -1.10 12.32
C TYR A 124 15.03 -2.21 13.37
N PHE A 125 14.13 -3.20 13.39
CA PHE A 125 14.27 -4.36 14.29
C PHE A 125 15.53 -5.17 13.98
N GLU A 126 15.87 -5.33 12.71
CA GLU A 126 17.11 -5.99 12.29
C GLU A 126 18.32 -5.23 12.85
N GLN A 127 18.37 -3.92 12.70
CA GLN A 127 19.45 -3.10 13.29
C GLN A 127 19.55 -3.28 14.80
N VAL A 128 18.43 -3.23 15.53
CA VAL A 128 18.42 -3.40 17.00
C VAL A 128 18.97 -4.78 17.40
N GLN A 129 18.55 -5.84 16.70
CA GLN A 129 19.03 -7.20 16.97
C GLN A 129 20.53 -7.34 16.68
N ASN A 130 21.03 -6.73 15.61
CA ASN A 130 22.45 -6.72 15.27
C ASN A 130 23.26 -5.96 16.33
N ASP A 131 22.81 -4.78 16.78
CA ASP A 131 23.48 -3.98 17.79
C ASP A 131 23.53 -4.69 19.16
N MET A 132 22.48 -5.46 19.47
CA MET A 132 22.39 -6.25 20.70
C MET A 132 23.09 -7.60 20.60
N ASN A 133 23.47 -8.05 19.38
CA ASN A 133 23.96 -9.40 19.10
C ASN A 133 23.04 -10.50 19.64
N TYR A 134 21.72 -10.27 19.60
CA TYR A 134 20.68 -11.17 20.06
C TYR A 134 19.48 -11.13 19.13
N TYR A 135 19.11 -12.27 18.56
CA TYR A 135 18.07 -12.37 17.54
C TYR A 135 16.77 -12.90 18.12
N TRP A 136 15.66 -12.21 17.80
CA TRP A 136 14.33 -12.58 18.23
C TRP A 136 13.78 -13.71 17.35
N PRO A 137 12.93 -14.60 17.91
CA PRO A 137 12.12 -15.50 17.12
C PRO A 137 11.17 -14.74 16.19
N GLU A 138 10.82 -15.34 15.06
CA GLU A 138 9.91 -14.75 14.06
C GLU A 138 8.60 -14.26 14.68
N GLU A 139 7.98 -15.04 15.56
CA GLU A 139 6.74 -14.69 16.27
C GLU A 139 6.87 -13.40 17.08
N GLU A 140 8.01 -13.18 17.73
CA GLU A 140 8.27 -11.96 18.48
C GLU A 140 8.41 -10.75 17.56
N VAL A 141 9.07 -10.92 16.41
CA VAL A 141 9.18 -9.87 15.38
C VAL A 141 7.80 -9.47 14.89
N PHE A 142 6.94 -10.43 14.53
CA PHE A 142 5.58 -10.14 14.06
C PHE A 142 4.71 -9.51 15.14
N THR A 143 4.81 -9.95 16.39
CA THR A 143 4.08 -9.35 17.52
C THR A 143 4.48 -7.88 17.71
N LYS A 144 5.77 -7.57 17.69
CA LYS A 144 6.28 -6.21 17.82
C LYS A 144 5.87 -5.34 16.62
N LEU A 145 5.89 -5.92 15.41
CA LEU A 145 5.48 -5.24 14.20
C LEU A 145 3.99 -4.86 14.27
N ASP A 146 3.12 -5.82 14.58
CA ASP A 146 1.68 -5.58 14.71
C ASP A 146 1.40 -4.47 15.73
N GLN A 147 1.99 -4.53 16.91
CA GLN A 147 1.85 -3.49 17.93
C GLN A 147 2.27 -2.11 17.42
N LYS A 148 3.40 -2.01 16.71
CA LYS A 148 3.91 -0.74 16.19
C LYS A 148 2.99 -0.18 15.11
N MET A 149 2.55 -1.01 14.17
CA MET A 149 1.68 -0.60 13.06
C MET A 149 0.30 -0.21 13.57
N THR A 150 -0.30 -1.00 14.47
CA THR A 150 -1.61 -0.75 15.07
C THR A 150 -1.60 0.58 15.86
N VAL A 151 -0.61 0.80 16.71
CA VAL A 151 -0.48 2.06 17.47
C VAL A 151 -0.29 3.26 16.54
N ALA A 152 0.51 3.12 15.47
CA ALA A 152 0.72 4.19 14.51
C ALA A 152 -0.57 4.52 13.76
N PHE A 153 -1.31 3.51 13.29
CA PHE A 153 -2.57 3.67 12.59
C PHE A 153 -3.62 4.39 13.47
N HIS A 154 -3.86 3.91 14.69
CA HIS A 154 -4.80 4.54 15.60
C HIS A 154 -4.39 5.96 15.98
N GLY A 155 -3.09 6.22 16.19
CA GLY A 155 -2.62 7.56 16.48
C GLY A 155 -2.87 8.57 15.35
N VAL A 156 -2.84 8.12 14.10
CA VAL A 156 -3.21 8.94 12.94
C VAL A 156 -4.72 9.07 12.81
N LEU A 157 -5.46 7.96 12.95
CA LEU A 157 -6.92 7.94 12.85
C LEU A 157 -7.58 8.84 13.90
N ASP A 158 -7.16 8.73 15.16
CA ASP A 158 -7.66 9.58 16.26
C ASP A 158 -7.39 11.07 15.98
N LYS A 159 -6.23 11.36 15.38
CA LYS A 159 -5.89 12.72 14.96
C LYS A 159 -6.76 13.22 13.83
N ALA A 160 -7.05 12.36 12.85
CA ALA A 160 -7.93 12.66 11.73
C ALA A 160 -9.36 12.96 12.23
N LEU A 161 -9.92 12.06 13.05
CA LEU A 161 -11.27 12.20 13.59
C LEU A 161 -11.41 13.41 14.52
N LYS A 162 -10.44 13.63 15.40
CA LYS A 162 -10.48 14.74 16.38
C LYS A 162 -10.47 16.13 15.73
N HIS A 163 -9.84 16.27 14.57
CA HIS A 163 -9.62 17.54 13.90
C HIS A 163 -10.30 17.66 12.54
N ASP A 164 -11.13 16.69 12.19
CA ASP A 164 -11.82 16.61 10.89
C ASP A 164 -10.84 16.76 9.71
N LEU A 165 -9.77 15.93 9.74
CA LEU A 165 -8.70 15.95 8.75
C LEU A 165 -8.77 14.73 7.85
N HIS A 166 -8.30 14.88 6.61
CA HIS A 166 -7.93 13.74 5.79
C HIS A 166 -6.77 12.95 6.42
N MET A 167 -6.76 11.62 6.25
CA MET A 167 -5.77 10.74 6.89
C MET A 167 -4.32 11.15 6.56
N ARG A 168 -4.04 11.57 5.33
CA ARG A 168 -2.71 12.04 4.91
C ARG A 168 -2.27 13.28 5.69
N ASP A 169 -3.16 14.28 5.82
CA ASP A 169 -2.88 15.49 6.59
C ASP A 169 -2.65 15.18 8.08
N ALA A 170 -3.46 14.28 8.63
CA ALA A 170 -3.31 13.84 10.01
C ALA A 170 -1.97 13.11 10.24
N ALA A 171 -1.57 12.26 9.30
CA ALA A 171 -0.31 11.53 9.35
C ALA A 171 0.90 12.46 9.29
N TYR A 172 0.89 13.46 8.39
CA TYR A 172 1.93 14.52 8.37
C TYR A 172 2.00 15.28 9.69
N ARG A 173 0.87 15.68 10.26
CA ARG A 173 0.86 16.39 11.56
C ARG A 173 1.44 15.53 12.68
N VAL A 174 1.14 14.24 12.72
CA VAL A 174 1.73 13.31 13.72
C VAL A 174 3.24 13.21 13.51
N ALA A 175 3.69 13.02 12.28
CA ALA A 175 5.11 12.86 11.96
C ALA A 175 5.92 14.12 12.27
N ILE A 176 5.48 15.28 11.79
CA ILE A 176 6.15 16.58 12.01
C ILE A 176 6.25 16.89 13.51
N LYS A 177 5.16 16.66 14.27
CA LYS A 177 5.18 16.90 15.71
C LYS A 177 6.17 16.02 16.47
N ARG A 178 6.35 14.75 16.03
CA ARG A 178 7.36 13.84 16.63
C ARG A 178 8.77 14.34 16.35
N VAL A 179 9.05 14.79 15.14
CA VAL A 179 10.37 15.35 14.76
C VAL A 179 10.62 16.65 15.54
N GLU A 180 9.68 17.58 15.54
CA GLU A 180 9.77 18.83 16.31
C GLU A 180 10.10 18.55 17.79
N TRP A 181 9.37 17.64 18.42
CA TRP A 181 9.59 17.28 19.81
C TRP A 181 11.00 16.70 20.04
N ALA A 182 11.48 15.81 19.17
CA ALA A 182 12.82 15.27 19.24
C ALA A 182 13.90 16.35 19.08
N MET A 183 13.68 17.33 18.20
CA MET A 183 14.59 18.48 18.00
C MET A 183 14.65 19.34 19.26
N ARG A 184 13.50 19.65 19.88
CA ARG A 184 13.44 20.41 21.16
C ARG A 184 14.18 19.69 22.29
N LEU A 185 14.00 18.38 22.44
CA LEU A 185 14.71 17.59 23.45
C LEU A 185 16.23 17.59 23.27
N ARG A 186 16.70 17.77 22.04
CA ARG A 186 18.12 17.87 21.69
C ARG A 186 18.66 19.29 21.70
N GLY A 187 17.81 20.29 22.00
CA GLY A 187 18.21 21.70 22.01
C GLY A 187 18.52 22.26 20.61
N TRP A 188 17.94 21.68 19.55
CA TRP A 188 18.17 22.14 18.17
C TRP A 188 17.23 23.29 17.77
N VAL A 189 16.11 23.45 18.46
CA VAL A 189 15.10 24.53 18.32
C VAL A 189 14.50 24.88 19.68
#